data_f960dcac2427edf8e588bfa02bdcb672
#
_entry.id   f960dcac2427edf8e588bfa02bdcb672
#
_cell.length_a   1.000
_cell.length_b   1.000
_cell.length_c   1.000
_cell.angle_alpha   90.00
_cell.angle_beta   90.00
_cell.angle_gamma   90.00
#
_symmetry.space_group_name_H-M   'P 1'
#
loop_
_entity.id
_entity.type
_entity.pdbx_description
1 polymer ?
#
loop_
_entity_poly.entity_id
_entity_poly.type
_entity_poly.pdbx_seq_one_letter_code
_entity_poly.pdbx_strand_id
1 'polypeptide(L)'
;MDIYADYKDVPIVYSMLNVQADTNYVKITRAFCGTNENPINANEAALVYDSSNYEGKLDARLVEYESTYGNHFEPTNRVLMLDTMTIHNKEAGTFYSPDQIVYYTAEPLRNGNSRRRIRYKFVAVKPDGDTVTAHTTMVGSEDFAITSGSASAPTDAMGKIVFRADGVASVYEITMRFNYREQHGSQGMEHKSVSRSFGTKPLSSYPKVEYADNVYYEEYSLNWLFYALANAIGNDTVVNSNHPNIVRYVDDFVVTISAAGDELYYYYLANEAQENSFGGGLFTAYSNIDGGYGLFSSKSTIEKTQSLSATARRDLYGKESWGFKQE
;
A
#
# COMPACT_ATOMS: atom_id res chain seq x y z
N MET A 1 -17.01 -42.02 9.65
CA MET A 1 -17.60 -40.74 9.19
C MET A 1 -16.43 -39.94 8.65
N ASP A 2 -16.32 -39.81 7.33
CA ASP A 2 -15.26 -39.02 6.75
C ASP A 2 -15.48 -37.55 7.12
N ILE A 3 -14.48 -36.97 7.77
CA ILE A 3 -14.55 -35.59 8.28
C ILE A 3 -13.97 -34.63 7.22
N TYR A 4 -13.18 -35.13 6.29
CA TYR A 4 -12.56 -34.34 5.25
C TYR A 4 -13.27 -34.57 3.91
N ALA A 5 -13.49 -33.46 3.19
CA ALA A 5 -13.95 -33.54 1.80
C ALA A 5 -12.79 -33.99 0.89
N ASP A 6 -13.13 -34.49 -0.29
CA ASP A 6 -12.13 -34.78 -1.30
C ASP A 6 -11.29 -33.54 -1.60
N TYR A 7 -9.98 -33.73 -1.76
CA TYR A 7 -9.08 -32.64 -2.10
C TYR A 7 -9.51 -31.99 -3.43
N LYS A 8 -9.65 -30.69 -3.38
CA LYS A 8 -9.87 -29.83 -4.54
C LYS A 8 -8.70 -28.86 -4.67
N ASP A 9 -8.07 -28.84 -5.85
CA ASP A 9 -7.02 -27.86 -6.14
C ASP A 9 -7.64 -26.47 -6.28
N VAL A 10 -7.49 -25.67 -5.23
CA VAL A 10 -8.02 -24.31 -5.15
C VAL A 10 -6.86 -23.32 -5.14
N PRO A 11 -6.59 -22.64 -6.25
CA PRO A 11 -5.55 -21.61 -6.33
C PRO A 11 -5.84 -20.42 -5.43
N ILE A 12 -4.77 -19.88 -4.87
CA ILE A 12 -4.79 -18.63 -4.08
C ILE A 12 -3.82 -17.65 -4.73
N VAL A 13 -4.33 -16.51 -5.20
CA VAL A 13 -3.55 -15.52 -5.94
C VAL A 13 -3.58 -14.17 -5.24
N TYR A 14 -2.40 -13.61 -4.99
CA TYR A 14 -2.26 -12.25 -4.47
C TYR A 14 -1.31 -11.42 -5.33
N SER A 15 -1.77 -10.26 -5.75
CA SER A 15 -0.97 -9.28 -6.47
C SER A 15 -1.49 -7.86 -6.24
N MET A 16 -0.55 -6.93 -6.20
CA MET A 16 -0.82 -5.50 -6.20
C MET A 16 0.07 -4.85 -7.25
N LEU A 17 -0.44 -4.74 -8.47
CA LEU A 17 0.29 -4.17 -9.59
C LEU A 17 0.57 -2.66 -9.36
N ASN A 18 1.76 -2.22 -9.73
CA ASN A 18 2.17 -0.83 -9.61
C ASN A 18 3.00 -0.42 -10.84
N VAL A 19 2.54 0.57 -11.56
CA VAL A 19 3.24 1.11 -12.75
C VAL A 19 4.57 1.78 -12.43
N GLN A 20 4.76 2.19 -11.17
CA GLN A 20 5.97 2.87 -10.70
C GLN A 20 7.04 1.89 -10.21
N ALA A 21 6.70 0.61 -10.09
CA ALA A 21 7.63 -0.40 -9.61
C ALA A 21 8.47 -0.95 -10.78
N ASP A 22 9.77 -1.12 -10.55
CA ASP A 22 10.68 -1.77 -11.50
C ASP A 22 10.35 -3.25 -11.69
N THR A 23 9.69 -3.86 -10.71
CA THR A 23 9.28 -5.28 -10.73
C THR A 23 7.91 -5.44 -10.10
N ASN A 24 7.03 -6.13 -10.80
CA ASN A 24 5.69 -6.47 -10.31
C ASN A 24 5.61 -7.96 -9.99
N TYR A 25 4.99 -8.29 -8.85
CA TYR A 25 4.95 -9.64 -8.30
C TYR A 25 3.53 -10.19 -8.25
N VAL A 26 3.41 -11.49 -8.49
CA VAL A 26 2.19 -12.27 -8.30
C VAL A 26 2.54 -13.49 -7.44
N LYS A 27 1.94 -13.61 -6.28
CA LYS A 27 2.03 -14.79 -5.43
C LYS A 27 0.95 -15.78 -5.86
N ILE A 28 1.34 -16.98 -6.21
CA ILE A 28 0.43 -18.07 -6.59
C ILE A 28 0.71 -19.24 -5.66
N THR A 29 -0.29 -19.63 -4.89
CA THR A 29 -0.28 -20.82 -4.04
C THR A 29 -1.57 -21.59 -4.23
N ARG A 30 -1.72 -22.72 -3.56
CA ARG A 30 -2.97 -23.48 -3.52
C ARG A 30 -3.40 -23.73 -2.09
N ALA A 31 -4.69 -23.88 -1.86
CA ALA A 31 -5.21 -24.30 -0.57
C ALA A 31 -4.73 -25.71 -0.28
N PHE A 32 -4.38 -25.96 0.98
CA PHE A 32 -4.01 -27.29 1.47
C PHE A 32 -5.02 -27.71 2.53
N CYS A 33 -5.51 -28.94 2.42
CA CYS A 33 -6.27 -29.56 3.51
C CYS A 33 -5.62 -30.90 3.89
N GLY A 34 -5.67 -31.23 5.18
CA GLY A 34 -5.29 -32.57 5.64
C GLY A 34 -6.22 -33.65 5.06
N THR A 35 -5.78 -34.88 5.09
CA THR A 35 -6.59 -36.04 4.75
C THR A 35 -6.98 -36.82 6.02
N ASN A 36 -7.92 -37.74 5.93
CA ASN A 36 -8.27 -38.64 7.03
C ASN A 36 -7.09 -39.50 7.49
N GLU A 37 -6.18 -39.82 6.54
CA GLU A 37 -4.98 -40.62 6.81
C GLU A 37 -3.83 -39.74 7.36
N ASN A 38 -3.83 -38.45 7.01
CA ASN A 38 -2.79 -37.50 7.42
C ASN A 38 -3.42 -36.14 7.79
N PRO A 39 -4.06 -36.05 8.96
CA PRO A 39 -4.67 -34.81 9.42
C PRO A 39 -3.60 -33.75 9.62
N ILE A 40 -3.89 -32.50 9.21
CA ILE A 40 -2.99 -31.37 9.44
C ILE A 40 -2.78 -31.21 10.95
N ASN A 41 -1.52 -31.33 11.34
CA ASN A 41 -1.09 -30.98 12.68
C ASN A 41 -0.45 -29.59 12.65
N ALA A 42 -0.84 -28.69 13.54
CA ALA A 42 -0.30 -27.34 13.65
C ALA A 42 1.26 -27.30 13.83
N ASN A 43 1.84 -28.41 14.25
CA ASN A 43 3.29 -28.55 14.38
C ASN A 43 4.02 -28.84 13.06
N GLU A 44 3.30 -29.08 11.96
CA GLU A 44 3.85 -29.43 10.65
C GLU A 44 3.78 -28.24 9.66
N ALA A 45 4.10 -27.05 10.12
CA ALA A 45 4.04 -25.83 9.30
C ALA A 45 4.89 -25.93 8.01
N ALA A 46 6.01 -26.66 8.03
CA ALA A 46 6.82 -26.92 6.86
C ALA A 46 6.10 -27.75 5.80
N LEU A 47 5.41 -28.82 6.23
CA LEU A 47 4.63 -29.70 5.33
C LEU A 47 3.47 -28.93 4.69
N VAL A 48 2.77 -28.09 5.47
CA VAL A 48 1.68 -27.24 4.98
C VAL A 48 2.20 -26.26 3.93
N TYR A 49 3.35 -25.64 4.18
CA TYR A 49 3.94 -24.72 3.25
C TYR A 49 4.33 -25.38 1.92
N ASP A 50 5.06 -26.49 1.98
CA ASP A 50 5.48 -27.21 0.77
C ASP A 50 4.27 -27.70 -0.03
N SER A 51 3.24 -28.17 0.66
CA SER A 51 1.97 -28.62 0.04
C SER A 51 1.15 -27.49 -0.55
N SER A 52 1.36 -26.25 -0.13
CA SER A 52 0.67 -25.07 -0.66
C SER A 52 1.32 -24.49 -1.92
N ASN A 53 2.50 -24.94 -2.30
CA ASN A 53 3.13 -24.54 -3.56
C ASN A 53 2.75 -25.52 -4.68
N TYR A 54 2.72 -25.02 -5.91
CA TYR A 54 2.65 -25.86 -7.10
C TYR A 54 4.01 -26.49 -7.37
N GLU A 55 3.99 -27.74 -7.81
CA GLU A 55 5.19 -28.41 -8.32
C GLU A 55 5.58 -27.81 -9.67
N GLY A 56 6.72 -27.15 -9.72
CA GLY A 56 7.22 -26.48 -10.91
C GLY A 56 6.58 -25.12 -11.19
N LYS A 57 6.98 -24.52 -12.28
CA LYS A 57 6.51 -23.23 -12.75
C LYS A 57 5.24 -23.37 -13.57
N LEU A 58 4.18 -22.68 -13.18
CA LEU A 58 2.96 -22.56 -13.99
C LEU A 58 3.20 -21.63 -15.19
N ASP A 59 2.47 -21.87 -16.29
CA ASP A 59 2.34 -20.88 -17.36
C ASP A 59 1.46 -19.74 -16.85
N ALA A 60 2.13 -18.68 -16.39
CA ALA A 60 1.49 -17.50 -15.83
C ALA A 60 1.86 -16.26 -16.62
N ARG A 61 0.88 -15.38 -16.90
CA ARG A 61 1.07 -14.20 -17.72
C ARG A 61 0.09 -13.08 -17.39
N LEU A 62 0.49 -11.85 -17.77
CA LEU A 62 -0.38 -10.69 -17.79
C LEU A 62 -0.70 -10.33 -19.23
N VAL A 63 -1.97 -10.26 -19.58
CA VAL A 63 -2.46 -9.83 -20.90
C VAL A 63 -2.96 -8.40 -20.77
N GLU A 64 -2.42 -7.51 -21.58
CA GLU A 64 -2.78 -6.08 -21.56
C GLU A 64 -4.00 -5.81 -22.43
N TYR A 65 -4.91 -5.01 -21.88
CA TYR A 65 -6.09 -4.48 -22.56
C TYR A 65 -6.09 -2.96 -22.45
N GLU A 66 -6.62 -2.31 -23.47
CA GLU A 66 -6.80 -0.85 -23.50
C GLU A 66 -8.26 -0.51 -23.79
N SER A 67 -8.80 0.45 -23.03
CA SER A 67 -10.12 1.04 -23.31
C SER A 67 -9.95 2.35 -24.06
N THR A 68 -10.59 2.46 -25.21
CA THR A 68 -10.65 3.70 -25.99
C THR A 68 -11.91 4.50 -25.65
N TYR A 69 -12.94 3.89 -25.06
CA TYR A 69 -14.19 4.55 -24.70
C TYR A 69 -14.90 3.81 -23.55
N GLY A 70 -15.14 4.49 -22.45
CA GLY A 70 -15.92 3.93 -21.33
C GLY A 70 -15.28 2.68 -20.71
N ASN A 71 -16.08 1.64 -20.50
CA ASN A 71 -15.67 0.40 -19.86
C ASN A 71 -15.45 -0.75 -20.86
N HIS A 72 -15.39 -0.46 -22.16
CA HIS A 72 -15.08 -1.46 -23.17
C HIS A 72 -13.57 -1.59 -23.34
N PHE A 73 -13.02 -2.78 -23.12
CA PHE A 73 -11.58 -3.06 -23.17
C PHE A 73 -11.27 -4.07 -24.29
N GLU A 74 -10.27 -3.76 -25.09
CA GLU A 74 -9.78 -4.63 -26.17
C GLU A 74 -8.31 -5.03 -25.92
N PRO A 75 -7.87 -6.23 -26.29
CA PRO A 75 -6.51 -6.65 -26.11
C PRO A 75 -5.55 -5.83 -26.99
N THR A 76 -4.39 -5.47 -26.46
CA THR A 76 -3.37 -4.68 -27.15
C THR A 76 -2.30 -5.52 -27.86
N ASN A 77 -2.43 -6.83 -27.90
CA ASN A 77 -1.41 -7.78 -28.33
C ASN A 77 -0.16 -7.85 -27.43
N ARG A 78 -0.12 -7.11 -26.33
CA ARG A 78 0.97 -7.18 -25.36
C ARG A 78 0.67 -8.23 -24.31
N VAL A 79 1.58 -9.19 -24.19
CA VAL A 79 1.52 -10.27 -23.21
C VAL A 79 2.85 -10.32 -22.47
N LEU A 80 2.81 -10.20 -21.16
CA LEU A 80 3.97 -10.27 -20.29
C LEU A 80 4.00 -11.64 -19.63
N MET A 81 4.97 -12.47 -20.00
CA MET A 81 5.18 -13.77 -19.36
C MET A 81 5.81 -13.56 -17.99
N LEU A 82 5.26 -14.21 -16.98
CA LEU A 82 5.81 -14.13 -15.63
C LEU A 82 6.92 -15.17 -15.47
N ASP A 83 8.04 -14.72 -14.89
CA ASP A 83 9.10 -15.61 -14.43
C ASP A 83 8.96 -15.89 -12.94
N THR A 84 9.78 -16.76 -12.37
CA THR A 84 9.77 -17.09 -10.95
C THR A 84 11.07 -16.72 -10.29
N MET A 85 10.98 -16.25 -9.06
CA MET A 85 12.13 -16.03 -8.18
C MET A 85 11.83 -16.50 -6.77
N THR A 86 12.88 -16.81 -6.03
CA THR A 86 12.79 -17.16 -4.63
C THR A 86 13.13 -15.95 -3.77
N ILE A 87 12.25 -15.61 -2.85
CA ILE A 87 12.48 -14.54 -1.87
C ILE A 87 13.00 -15.18 -0.58
N HIS A 88 14.26 -14.87 -0.22
CA HIS A 88 14.94 -15.40 0.95
C HIS A 88 14.85 -14.47 2.17
N ASN A 89 14.45 -13.22 1.99
CA ASN A 89 14.56 -12.16 2.99
C ASN A 89 13.30 -12.06 3.87
N LYS A 90 13.05 -13.12 4.64
CA LYS A 90 12.10 -12.99 5.76
C LYS A 90 12.87 -12.89 7.06
N GLU A 91 12.54 -11.90 7.88
CA GLU A 91 13.07 -11.82 9.23
C GLU A 91 12.75 -13.10 10.01
N ALA A 92 13.74 -13.60 10.75
CA ALA A 92 13.54 -14.73 11.62
C ALA A 92 12.53 -14.37 12.71
N GLY A 93 11.47 -15.15 12.82
CA GLY A 93 10.38 -14.95 13.78
C GLY A 93 10.01 -16.26 14.47
N THR A 94 9.04 -16.18 15.36
CA THR A 94 8.51 -17.34 16.11
C THR A 94 7.82 -18.37 15.20
N PHE A 95 7.33 -17.91 14.05
CA PHE A 95 6.63 -18.76 13.09
C PHE A 95 7.56 -19.23 11.97
N TYR A 96 7.34 -20.46 11.50
CA TYR A 96 8.01 -20.98 10.33
C TYR A 96 7.85 -20.04 9.14
N SER A 97 8.96 -19.58 8.59
CA SER A 97 8.99 -18.58 7.52
C SER A 97 10.00 -19.00 6.45
N PRO A 98 9.64 -19.99 5.61
CA PRO A 98 10.54 -20.50 4.57
C PRO A 98 10.69 -19.50 3.42
N ASP A 99 11.64 -19.79 2.54
CA ASP A 99 11.78 -19.13 1.26
C ASP A 99 10.46 -19.18 0.47
N GLN A 100 10.13 -18.10 -0.23
CA GLN A 100 8.89 -18.01 -0.99
C GLN A 100 9.14 -17.92 -2.48
N ILE A 101 8.47 -18.78 -3.24
CA ILE A 101 8.42 -18.65 -4.69
C ILE A 101 7.35 -17.63 -5.04
N VAL A 102 7.74 -16.63 -5.83
CA VAL A 102 6.84 -15.64 -6.39
C VAL A 102 7.04 -15.54 -7.90
N TYR A 103 5.97 -15.26 -8.61
CA TYR A 103 6.00 -14.92 -10.03
C TYR A 103 6.27 -13.44 -10.18
N TYR A 104 6.98 -13.03 -11.21
CA TYR A 104 7.31 -11.63 -11.41
C TYR A 104 7.47 -11.27 -12.89
N THR A 105 7.35 -9.98 -13.16
CA THR A 105 7.82 -9.37 -14.40
C THR A 105 8.58 -8.09 -14.08
N ALA A 106 9.72 -7.90 -14.73
CA ALA A 106 10.49 -6.66 -14.73
C ALA A 106 10.18 -5.79 -15.96
N GLU A 107 9.26 -6.22 -16.82
CA GLU A 107 8.80 -5.38 -17.91
C GLU A 107 7.89 -4.27 -17.37
N PRO A 108 8.12 -3.00 -17.76
CA PRO A 108 7.33 -1.87 -17.28
C PRO A 108 5.85 -2.06 -17.63
N LEU A 109 4.99 -1.88 -16.64
CA LEU A 109 3.56 -1.82 -16.86
C LEU A 109 3.18 -0.45 -17.42
N ARG A 110 2.14 -0.42 -18.25
CA ARG A 110 1.54 0.84 -18.73
C ARG A 110 0.42 1.27 -17.81
N ASN A 111 0.27 2.57 -17.64
CA ASN A 111 -0.92 3.15 -17.04
C ASN A 111 -1.77 3.82 -18.12
N GLY A 112 -2.98 4.20 -17.72
CA GLY A 112 -3.88 4.95 -18.58
C GLY A 112 -3.79 6.47 -18.35
N ASN A 113 -4.74 7.15 -18.94
CA ASN A 113 -5.05 8.57 -18.70
C ASN A 113 -6.56 8.75 -18.64
N SER A 114 -7.05 9.98 -18.53
CA SER A 114 -8.48 10.30 -18.47
C SER A 114 -9.31 9.75 -19.64
N ARG A 115 -8.69 9.45 -20.78
CA ARG A 115 -9.36 8.97 -21.99
C ARG A 115 -9.11 7.50 -22.29
N ARG A 116 -7.98 6.96 -21.87
CA ARG A 116 -7.54 5.58 -22.15
C ARG A 116 -7.17 4.91 -20.86
N ARG A 117 -7.89 3.86 -20.50
CA ARG A 117 -7.60 3.03 -19.32
C ARG A 117 -6.86 1.79 -19.75
N ILE A 118 -5.89 1.38 -18.98
CA ILE A 118 -5.17 0.12 -19.16
C ILE A 118 -5.67 -0.87 -18.11
N ARG A 119 -5.91 -2.10 -18.55
CA ARG A 119 -6.31 -3.22 -17.71
C ARG A 119 -5.36 -4.38 -17.96
N TYR A 120 -4.92 -5.03 -16.90
CA TYR A 120 -4.21 -6.29 -17.02
C TYR A 120 -5.12 -7.43 -16.58
N LYS A 121 -5.19 -8.47 -17.43
CA LYS A 121 -5.77 -9.76 -17.10
C LYS A 121 -4.64 -10.70 -16.74
N PHE A 122 -4.65 -11.19 -15.51
CA PHE A 122 -3.83 -12.30 -15.07
C PHE A 122 -4.41 -13.60 -15.59
N VAL A 123 -3.57 -14.50 -16.06
CA VAL A 123 -3.92 -15.86 -16.49
C VAL A 123 -2.84 -16.79 -16.00
N ALA A 124 -3.21 -17.85 -15.29
CA ALA A 124 -2.31 -18.96 -14.98
C ALA A 124 -2.97 -20.27 -15.38
N VAL A 125 -2.19 -21.19 -15.97
CA VAL A 125 -2.65 -22.51 -16.37
C VAL A 125 -2.16 -23.51 -15.33
N LYS A 126 -3.10 -24.25 -14.72
CA LYS A 126 -2.82 -25.30 -13.75
C LYS A 126 -2.31 -26.58 -14.44
N PRO A 127 -1.70 -27.52 -13.68
CA PRO A 127 -1.21 -28.78 -14.23
C PRO A 127 -2.30 -29.66 -14.89
N ASP A 128 -3.56 -29.53 -14.44
CA ASP A 128 -4.72 -30.20 -15.02
C ASP A 128 -5.27 -29.56 -16.31
N GLY A 129 -4.71 -28.40 -16.70
CA GLY A 129 -5.12 -27.63 -17.87
C GLY A 129 -6.18 -26.56 -17.58
N ASP A 130 -6.77 -26.53 -16.39
CA ASP A 130 -7.69 -25.47 -16.00
C ASP A 130 -6.97 -24.14 -15.85
N THR A 131 -7.68 -23.05 -16.04
CA THR A 131 -7.14 -21.69 -15.94
C THR A 131 -7.68 -20.96 -14.73
N VAL A 132 -6.80 -20.17 -14.12
CA VAL A 132 -7.11 -19.18 -13.07
C VAL A 132 -6.96 -17.80 -13.67
N THR A 133 -7.96 -16.94 -13.52
CA THR A 133 -7.91 -15.61 -14.11
C THR A 133 -8.37 -14.54 -13.11
N ALA A 134 -7.84 -13.35 -13.32
CA ALA A 134 -8.29 -12.15 -12.61
C ALA A 134 -8.02 -10.94 -13.50
N HIS A 135 -8.61 -9.80 -13.18
CA HIS A 135 -8.30 -8.56 -13.88
C HIS A 135 -8.34 -7.37 -12.93
N THR A 136 -7.54 -6.36 -13.24
CA THR A 136 -7.57 -5.06 -12.58
C THR A 136 -7.29 -3.95 -13.57
N THR A 137 -7.94 -2.81 -13.38
CA THR A 137 -7.66 -1.59 -14.15
C THR A 137 -6.57 -0.81 -13.44
N MET A 138 -5.53 -0.39 -14.18
CA MET A 138 -4.35 0.24 -13.59
C MET A 138 -4.66 1.60 -13.00
N VAL A 139 -4.31 1.77 -11.74
CA VAL A 139 -4.29 3.04 -11.02
C VAL A 139 -2.97 3.75 -11.28
N GLY A 140 -2.94 5.07 -11.28
CA GLY A 140 -1.75 5.88 -11.49
C GLY A 140 -1.77 6.64 -12.82
N SER A 141 -2.97 7.08 -13.24
CA SER A 141 -3.10 7.93 -14.43
C SER A 141 -2.30 9.23 -14.29
N GLU A 142 -1.93 9.83 -15.42
CA GLU A 142 -1.22 11.13 -15.46
C GLU A 142 -2.01 12.27 -14.78
N ASP A 143 -3.32 12.10 -14.63
CA ASP A 143 -4.20 13.07 -13.96
C ASP A 143 -4.14 12.98 -12.43
N PHE A 144 -3.64 11.87 -11.87
CA PHE A 144 -3.50 11.68 -10.42
C PHE A 144 -2.39 12.57 -9.88
N ALA A 145 -2.73 13.60 -9.10
CA ALA A 145 -1.76 14.60 -8.66
C ALA A 145 -2.15 15.30 -7.36
N ILE A 146 -1.16 15.66 -6.55
CA ILE A 146 -1.33 16.59 -5.43
C ILE A 146 -1.26 18.01 -5.99
N THR A 147 -2.40 18.69 -6.05
CA THR A 147 -2.52 20.03 -6.64
C THR A 147 -2.11 21.13 -5.66
N SER A 148 -2.52 21.01 -4.39
CA SER A 148 -2.03 21.84 -3.32
C SER A 148 -1.93 21.02 -2.03
N GLY A 149 -1.09 21.45 -1.15
CA GLY A 149 -0.91 20.86 0.17
C GLY A 149 0.09 21.75 0.85
N SER A 150 -0.39 22.58 1.75
CA SER A 150 0.45 23.60 2.37
C SER A 150 0.71 23.18 3.81
N ALA A 151 1.98 22.96 4.14
CA ALA A 151 2.43 22.99 5.51
C ALA A 151 2.48 24.43 6.05
N SER A 152 1.74 25.33 5.41
CA SER A 152 1.74 26.78 5.70
C SER A 152 0.67 27.23 6.67
N ALA A 153 -0.21 26.32 7.12
CA ALA A 153 -1.18 26.69 8.13
C ALA A 153 -0.49 27.05 9.46
N PRO A 154 -0.93 28.11 10.13
CA PRO A 154 -0.57 28.35 11.53
C PRO A 154 -0.97 27.14 12.38
N THR A 155 -0.38 26.96 13.55
CA THR A 155 -0.63 25.82 14.45
C THR A 155 -2.10 25.56 14.78
N ASP A 156 -2.94 26.54 14.72
CA ASP A 156 -4.38 26.54 15.04
C ASP A 156 -5.28 26.61 13.81
N ALA A 157 -4.74 26.83 12.63
CA ALA A 157 -5.54 26.84 11.42
C ALA A 157 -5.62 25.45 10.77
N MET A 158 -6.77 25.16 10.20
CA MET A 158 -6.97 23.96 9.37
C MET A 158 -6.31 24.18 8.01
N GLY A 159 -5.42 23.26 7.64
CA GLY A 159 -4.87 23.16 6.28
C GLY A 159 -5.65 22.18 5.43
N LYS A 160 -5.43 22.21 4.11
CA LYS A 160 -6.03 21.29 3.16
C LYS A 160 -4.96 20.67 2.27
N ILE A 161 -4.97 19.35 2.18
CA ILE A 161 -4.25 18.63 1.12
C ILE A 161 -5.24 18.46 -0.02
N VAL A 162 -5.01 19.15 -1.13
CA VAL A 162 -5.89 19.11 -2.29
C VAL A 162 -5.25 18.25 -3.36
N PHE A 163 -6.01 17.29 -3.87
CA PHE A 163 -5.54 16.35 -4.88
C PHE A 163 -6.60 16.11 -5.96
N ARG A 164 -6.13 15.86 -7.17
CA ARG A 164 -6.98 15.31 -8.23
C ARG A 164 -6.93 13.79 -8.10
N ALA A 165 -8.12 13.19 -7.99
CA ALA A 165 -8.24 11.76 -7.84
C ALA A 165 -7.92 11.03 -9.16
N ASP A 166 -7.43 9.80 -9.04
CA ASP A 166 -7.32 8.89 -10.17
C ASP A 166 -8.72 8.48 -10.66
N GLY A 167 -8.89 8.34 -11.97
CA GLY A 167 -10.21 8.06 -12.57
C GLY A 167 -10.71 6.63 -12.37
N VAL A 168 -9.90 5.73 -11.77
CA VAL A 168 -10.24 4.32 -11.53
C VAL A 168 -9.99 3.88 -10.09
N ALA A 169 -9.32 4.69 -9.28
CA ALA A 169 -9.08 4.38 -7.88
C ALA A 169 -10.31 4.68 -7.03
N SER A 170 -10.60 3.79 -6.10
CA SER A 170 -11.74 3.91 -5.18
C SER A 170 -11.33 4.17 -3.73
N VAL A 171 -10.10 3.83 -3.36
CA VAL A 171 -9.61 3.96 -2.00
C VAL A 171 -8.29 4.71 -1.97
N TYR A 172 -8.14 5.56 -0.95
CA TYR A 172 -6.98 6.44 -0.79
C TYR A 172 -6.48 6.40 0.64
N GLU A 173 -5.16 6.49 0.78
CA GLU A 173 -4.49 6.76 2.04
C GLU A 173 -3.61 8.00 1.88
N ILE A 174 -3.76 8.96 2.77
CA ILE A 174 -2.94 10.16 2.83
C ILE A 174 -2.03 10.07 4.04
N THR A 175 -0.75 10.29 3.83
CA THR A 175 0.26 10.35 4.90
C THR A 175 1.05 11.65 4.80
N MET A 176 1.32 12.26 5.95
CA MET A 176 2.21 13.39 6.08
C MET A 176 3.44 12.96 6.88
N ARG A 177 4.63 13.29 6.40
CA ARG A 177 5.91 13.02 7.07
C ARG A 177 6.72 14.32 7.17
N PHE A 178 7.12 14.64 8.38
CA PHE A 178 8.04 15.73 8.67
C PHE A 178 9.42 15.15 8.90
N ASN A 179 10.41 15.60 8.14
CA ASN A 179 11.79 15.20 8.23
C ASN A 179 12.60 16.29 8.91
N TYR A 180 13.55 15.89 9.77
CA TYR A 180 14.47 16.78 10.43
C TYR A 180 15.80 16.08 10.68
N ARG A 181 16.84 16.88 10.89
CA ARG A 181 18.15 16.38 11.25
C ARG A 181 18.45 16.72 12.71
N GLU A 182 19.15 15.83 13.36
CA GLU A 182 19.54 15.96 14.76
C GLU A 182 21.06 15.79 14.90
N GLN A 183 21.72 16.75 15.54
CA GLN A 183 23.16 16.76 15.79
C GLN A 183 23.42 16.68 17.29
N HIS A 184 24.19 15.70 17.72
CA HIS A 184 24.62 15.48 19.09
C HIS A 184 26.08 15.97 19.29
N GLY A 185 26.26 17.17 19.66
CA GLY A 185 27.61 17.77 19.89
C GLY A 185 28.49 17.65 18.64
N SER A 186 29.64 16.95 18.76
CA SER A 186 30.57 16.72 17.66
C SER A 186 30.29 15.43 16.86
N GLN A 187 29.23 14.69 17.21
CA GLN A 187 28.82 13.51 16.46
C GLN A 187 28.20 13.89 15.10
N GLY A 188 28.09 12.92 14.23
CA GLY A 188 27.47 13.13 12.91
C GLY A 188 26.00 13.54 12.99
N MET A 189 25.48 13.99 11.87
CA MET A 189 24.07 14.35 11.70
C MET A 189 23.23 13.10 11.54
N GLU A 190 22.14 12.97 12.30
CA GLU A 190 21.15 11.89 12.16
C GLU A 190 19.89 12.42 11.48
N HIS A 191 19.35 11.65 10.53
CA HIS A 191 18.06 11.93 9.90
C HIS A 191 16.94 11.28 10.70
N LYS A 192 15.95 12.06 11.06
CA LYS A 192 14.77 11.62 11.82
C LYS A 192 13.49 12.10 11.16
N SER A 193 12.39 11.43 11.47
CA SER A 193 11.09 11.85 10.98
C SER A 193 9.97 11.52 11.95
N VAL A 194 8.89 12.28 11.84
CA VAL A 194 7.60 11.96 12.44
C VAL A 194 6.54 11.93 11.35
N SER A 195 5.60 11.00 11.44
CA SER A 195 4.58 10.80 10.42
C SER A 195 3.19 10.73 11.01
N ARG A 196 2.19 11.06 10.18
CA ARG A 196 0.79 10.85 10.45
C ARG A 196 0.11 10.25 9.23
N SER A 197 -0.56 9.10 9.39
CA SER A 197 -1.54 8.59 8.43
C SER A 197 -2.93 9.10 8.81
N PHE A 198 -3.73 9.44 7.79
CA PHE A 198 -5.15 9.78 7.93
C PHE A 198 -6.05 8.54 7.76
N GLY A 199 -5.42 7.37 7.66
CA GLY A 199 -6.09 6.10 7.43
C GLY A 199 -6.50 5.90 5.98
N THR A 200 -6.89 4.67 5.69
CA THR A 200 -7.40 4.25 4.39
C THR A 200 -8.88 4.60 4.30
N LYS A 201 -9.28 5.37 3.29
CA LYS A 201 -10.65 5.87 3.13
C LYS A 201 -11.13 5.73 1.69
N PRO A 202 -12.42 5.44 1.46
CA PRO A 202 -12.99 5.52 0.12
C PRO A 202 -13.00 6.98 -0.39
N LEU A 203 -12.92 7.15 -1.71
CA LEU A 203 -12.95 8.48 -2.33
C LEU A 203 -14.18 9.29 -1.92
N SER A 204 -15.31 8.64 -1.71
CA SER A 204 -16.57 9.27 -1.28
C SER A 204 -16.50 9.92 0.10
N SER A 205 -15.52 9.59 0.91
CA SER A 205 -15.30 10.22 2.24
C SER A 205 -14.56 11.55 2.16
N TYR A 206 -13.97 11.87 1.02
CA TYR A 206 -13.26 13.14 0.84
C TYR A 206 -14.21 14.22 0.28
N PRO A 207 -14.25 15.41 0.89
CA PRO A 207 -15.01 16.52 0.35
C PRO A 207 -14.47 16.93 -1.03
N LYS A 208 -15.39 17.28 -1.93
CA LYS A 208 -15.04 17.83 -3.26
C LYS A 208 -14.71 19.32 -3.16
N VAL A 209 -13.78 19.75 -3.99
CA VAL A 209 -13.57 21.19 -4.24
C VAL A 209 -14.68 21.69 -5.16
N GLU A 210 -15.38 22.77 -4.75
CA GLU A 210 -16.44 23.37 -5.57
C GLU A 210 -15.91 23.79 -6.94
N TYR A 211 -16.72 23.57 -7.97
CA TYR A 211 -16.44 23.92 -9.36
C TYR A 211 -15.16 23.29 -9.96
N ALA A 212 -14.56 22.31 -9.29
CA ALA A 212 -13.42 21.56 -9.80
C ALA A 212 -13.81 20.10 -10.08
N ASP A 213 -13.51 19.64 -11.30
CA ASP A 213 -13.82 18.27 -11.67
C ASP A 213 -12.77 17.31 -11.08
N ASN A 214 -13.27 16.27 -10.42
CA ASN A 214 -12.45 15.18 -9.83
C ASN A 214 -11.37 15.66 -8.85
N VAL A 215 -11.59 16.78 -8.15
CA VAL A 215 -10.67 17.35 -7.16
C VAL A 215 -11.26 17.27 -5.77
N TYR A 216 -10.50 16.74 -4.84
CA TYR A 216 -10.88 16.44 -3.47
C TYR A 216 -9.86 17.01 -2.49
N TYR A 217 -10.22 17.04 -1.20
CA TYR A 217 -9.27 17.47 -0.17
C TYR A 217 -9.42 16.70 1.14
N GLU A 218 -8.32 16.62 1.88
CA GLU A 218 -8.27 16.20 3.29
C GLU A 218 -7.95 17.41 4.14
N GLU A 219 -8.69 17.61 5.23
CA GLU A 219 -8.42 18.68 6.19
C GLU A 219 -7.48 18.21 7.28
N TYR A 220 -6.56 19.07 7.69
CA TYR A 220 -5.64 18.78 8.78
C TYR A 220 -5.31 20.00 9.62
N SER A 221 -4.93 19.77 10.87
CA SER A 221 -4.30 20.77 11.74
C SER A 221 -2.83 20.41 11.95
N LEU A 222 -1.93 21.39 11.89
CA LEU A 222 -0.51 21.17 12.19
C LEU A 222 -0.23 20.82 13.66
N ASN A 223 -1.21 20.92 14.54
CA ASN A 223 -1.07 20.50 15.95
C ASN A 223 -0.54 19.07 16.09
N TRP A 224 -0.91 18.17 15.16
CA TRP A 224 -0.38 16.81 15.17
C TRP A 224 1.15 16.76 15.12
N LEU A 225 1.77 17.66 14.34
CA LEU A 225 3.24 17.72 14.22
C LEU A 225 3.87 18.04 15.57
N PHE A 226 3.33 19.01 16.28
CA PHE A 226 3.83 19.39 17.59
C PHE A 226 3.64 18.28 18.63
N TYR A 227 2.50 17.57 18.59
CA TYR A 227 2.29 16.39 19.45
C TYR A 227 3.23 15.24 19.08
N ALA A 228 3.41 14.96 17.80
CA ALA A 228 4.30 13.89 17.35
C ALA A 228 5.76 14.19 17.69
N LEU A 229 6.21 15.44 17.51
CA LEU A 229 7.54 15.87 17.91
C LEU A 229 7.71 15.84 19.44
N ALA A 230 6.73 16.27 20.21
CA ALA A 230 6.78 16.19 21.67
C ALA A 230 6.97 14.75 22.15
N ASN A 231 6.30 13.80 21.50
CA ASN A 231 6.43 12.37 21.81
C ASN A 231 7.77 11.79 21.34
N ALA A 232 8.24 12.15 20.13
CA ALA A 232 9.47 11.62 19.54
C ALA A 232 10.73 12.18 20.24
N ILE A 233 10.71 13.47 20.55
CA ILE A 233 11.80 14.15 21.25
C ILE A 233 11.77 13.77 22.75
N GLY A 234 10.58 13.44 23.24
CA GLY A 234 10.36 12.99 24.61
C GLY A 234 10.79 14.02 25.65
N ASN A 235 11.21 13.50 26.80
CA ASN A 235 11.88 14.27 27.83
C ASN A 235 13.38 14.47 27.53
N ASP A 236 13.83 14.22 26.29
CA ASP A 236 15.13 14.71 25.80
C ASP A 236 15.09 16.25 25.78
N THR A 237 14.92 16.78 26.94
CA THR A 237 14.96 18.19 27.20
C THR A 237 16.36 18.63 26.90
N VAL A 238 16.54 19.13 25.69
CA VAL A 238 17.77 19.79 25.21
C VAL A 238 18.26 20.87 26.20
N VAL A 239 17.40 21.30 27.07
CA VAL A 239 17.64 22.28 28.10
C VAL A 239 17.91 21.64 29.47
N ASN A 240 17.83 20.32 29.59
CA ASN A 240 18.35 19.69 30.78
C ASN A 240 19.90 19.76 30.72
N SER A 241 20.50 20.26 31.76
CA SER A 241 21.94 20.39 31.97
C SER A 241 22.79 19.15 31.62
N ASN A 242 22.14 18.02 31.34
CA ASN A 242 22.76 16.75 30.97
C ASN A 242 22.93 16.51 29.46
N HIS A 243 22.24 17.27 28.59
CA HIS A 243 22.36 17.15 27.11
C HIS A 243 22.35 18.52 26.43
N PRO A 244 23.28 19.44 26.75
CA PRO A 244 23.26 20.81 26.25
C PRO A 244 23.61 20.94 24.75
N ASN A 245 23.85 19.83 24.05
CA ASN A 245 24.50 19.82 22.75
C ASN A 245 23.67 19.20 21.63
N ILE A 246 22.34 19.04 21.81
CA ILE A 246 21.50 18.58 20.73
C ILE A 246 20.95 19.78 19.98
N VAL A 247 21.23 19.83 18.67
CA VAL A 247 20.71 20.86 17.77
C VAL A 247 19.90 20.16 16.68
N ARG A 248 18.72 20.70 16.36
CA ARG A 248 17.84 20.17 15.32
C ARG A 248 17.66 21.17 14.20
N TYR A 249 17.59 20.65 12.98
CA TYR A 249 17.38 21.43 11.76
C TYR A 249 16.15 20.88 11.02
N VAL A 250 15.31 21.79 10.56
CA VAL A 250 14.13 21.45 9.77
C VAL A 250 14.58 21.08 8.35
N ASP A 251 14.18 19.92 7.88
CA ASP A 251 14.36 19.55 6.49
C ASP A 251 13.06 19.80 5.71
N ASP A 252 12.44 18.77 5.20
CA ASP A 252 11.27 18.86 4.36
C ASP A 252 10.01 18.27 5.02
N PHE A 253 8.91 18.55 4.39
CA PHE A 253 7.60 18.03 4.74
C PHE A 253 7.02 17.33 3.52
N VAL A 254 6.83 16.03 3.63
CA VAL A 254 6.39 15.20 2.51
C VAL A 254 4.93 14.82 2.70
N VAL A 255 4.14 15.08 1.69
CA VAL A 255 2.77 14.57 1.58
C VAL A 255 2.78 13.42 0.57
N THR A 256 2.34 12.25 1.01
CA THR A 256 2.22 11.04 0.20
C THR A 256 0.75 10.69 0.08
N ILE A 257 0.27 10.43 -1.13
CA ILE A 257 -1.08 9.89 -1.38
C ILE A 257 -0.93 8.59 -2.14
N SER A 258 -1.38 7.51 -1.50
CA SER A 258 -1.52 6.20 -2.13
C SER A 258 -2.97 5.98 -2.54
N ALA A 259 -3.17 5.46 -3.74
CA ALA A 259 -4.48 5.15 -4.30
C ALA A 259 -4.52 3.71 -4.80
N ALA A 260 -5.66 3.05 -4.68
CA ALA A 260 -5.84 1.67 -5.15
C ALA A 260 -7.23 1.45 -5.76
N GLY A 261 -7.33 0.38 -6.56
CA GLY A 261 -8.53 0.02 -7.30
C GLY A 261 -9.67 -0.52 -6.43
N ASP A 262 -10.81 -0.74 -7.08
CA ASP A 262 -12.06 -1.22 -6.46
C ASP A 262 -11.86 -2.55 -5.75
N GLU A 263 -11.02 -3.43 -6.29
CA GLU A 263 -10.83 -4.77 -5.77
C GLU A 263 -10.22 -4.75 -4.37
N LEU A 264 -9.26 -3.85 -4.12
CA LEU A 264 -8.69 -3.65 -2.79
C LEU A 264 -9.73 -3.04 -1.83
N TYR A 265 -10.55 -2.12 -2.30
CA TYR A 265 -11.60 -1.52 -1.50
C TYR A 265 -12.62 -2.54 -1.01
N TYR A 266 -13.12 -3.41 -1.90
CA TYR A 266 -14.06 -4.46 -1.51
C TYR A 266 -13.41 -5.51 -0.61
N TYR A 267 -12.14 -5.85 -0.84
CA TYR A 267 -11.39 -6.74 0.03
C TYR A 267 -11.27 -6.17 1.45
N TYR A 268 -10.98 -4.87 1.57
CA TYR A 268 -10.90 -4.16 2.83
C TYR A 268 -12.24 -4.18 3.58
N LEU A 269 -13.33 -3.83 2.90
CA LEU A 269 -14.67 -3.84 3.49
C LEU A 269 -15.09 -5.22 3.98
N ALA A 270 -14.78 -6.28 3.24
CA ALA A 270 -15.10 -7.64 3.64
C ALA A 270 -14.35 -8.06 4.92
N ASN A 271 -13.09 -7.69 5.05
CA ASN A 271 -12.29 -7.97 6.24
C ASN A 271 -12.74 -7.14 7.45
N GLU A 272 -13.03 -5.85 7.28
CA GLU A 272 -13.53 -4.99 8.34
C GLU A 272 -14.88 -5.50 8.90
N ALA A 273 -15.76 -5.98 8.02
CA ALA A 273 -17.02 -6.58 8.41
C ALA A 273 -16.84 -7.87 9.22
N GLN A 274 -15.80 -8.67 8.95
CA GLN A 274 -15.47 -9.86 9.72
C GLN A 274 -14.95 -9.53 11.13
N GLU A 275 -14.07 -8.54 11.25
CA GLU A 275 -13.49 -8.12 12.54
C GLU A 275 -14.55 -7.52 13.47
N ASN A 276 -15.53 -6.80 12.93
CA ASN A 276 -16.58 -6.13 13.68
C ASN A 276 -17.82 -7.01 13.95
N SER A 277 -17.85 -8.24 13.48
CA SER A 277 -18.99 -9.16 13.63
C SER A 277 -18.94 -9.90 14.96
N PHE A 278 -19.91 -9.64 15.84
CA PHE A 278 -20.07 -10.27 17.17
C PHE A 278 -20.43 -11.78 17.12
N GLY A 279 -20.39 -12.43 15.97
CA GLY A 279 -20.86 -13.81 15.83
C GLY A 279 -20.11 -14.68 14.84
N GLY A 280 -18.89 -14.38 14.46
CA GLY A 280 -18.10 -15.28 13.58
C GLY A 280 -18.88 -15.68 12.31
N GLY A 281 -19.72 -14.79 11.80
CA GLY A 281 -20.75 -15.16 10.87
C GLY A 281 -20.31 -15.02 9.44
N LEU A 282 -20.69 -15.90 8.62
CA LEU A 282 -21.23 -15.94 7.24
C LEU A 282 -20.90 -14.79 6.26
N PHE A 283 -19.82 -14.03 6.46
CA PHE A 283 -19.33 -13.12 5.43
C PHE A 283 -18.40 -13.87 4.50
N THR A 284 -18.81 -13.98 3.25
CA THR A 284 -17.95 -14.50 2.18
C THR A 284 -16.74 -13.59 2.04
N ALA A 285 -15.54 -14.15 2.20
CA ALA A 285 -14.31 -13.44 1.88
C ALA A 285 -14.38 -12.92 0.44
N TYR A 286 -14.10 -11.63 0.24
CA TYR A 286 -14.04 -11.07 -1.11
C TYR A 286 -12.90 -11.71 -1.89
N SER A 287 -13.15 -12.06 -3.11
CA SER A 287 -12.14 -12.51 -4.08
C SER A 287 -12.54 -12.08 -5.48
N ASN A 288 -11.59 -11.57 -6.25
CA ASN A 288 -11.76 -11.28 -7.66
C ASN A 288 -10.99 -12.26 -8.56
N ILE A 289 -10.66 -13.44 -8.03
CA ILE A 289 -9.97 -14.50 -8.75
C ILE A 289 -11.02 -15.50 -9.27
N ASP A 290 -11.14 -15.60 -10.57
CA ASP A 290 -11.97 -16.61 -11.22
C ASP A 290 -11.22 -17.95 -11.25
N GLY A 291 -11.86 -19.00 -10.76
CA GLY A 291 -11.24 -20.32 -10.57
C GLY A 291 -10.36 -20.44 -9.32
N GLY A 292 -10.40 -19.48 -8.39
CA GLY A 292 -9.59 -19.49 -7.17
C GLY A 292 -10.03 -18.47 -6.14
N TYR A 293 -9.14 -18.14 -5.22
CA TYR A 293 -9.33 -17.11 -4.18
C TYR A 293 -8.16 -16.13 -4.15
N GLY A 294 -8.37 -14.98 -3.52
CA GLY A 294 -7.36 -13.98 -3.28
C GLY A 294 -7.69 -12.60 -3.82
N LEU A 295 -6.66 -11.81 -4.09
CA LEU A 295 -6.79 -10.44 -4.53
C LEU A 295 -5.79 -10.13 -5.66
N PHE A 296 -6.32 -9.65 -6.78
CA PHE A 296 -5.53 -9.11 -7.87
C PHE A 296 -5.98 -7.66 -8.13
N SER A 297 -5.18 -6.70 -7.71
CA SER A 297 -5.53 -5.28 -7.79
C SER A 297 -4.33 -4.44 -8.24
N SER A 298 -4.51 -3.13 -8.32
CA SER A 298 -3.46 -2.18 -8.67
C SER A 298 -3.42 -1.02 -7.68
N LYS A 299 -2.23 -0.43 -7.54
CA LYS A 299 -2.01 0.75 -6.71
C LYS A 299 -1.06 1.73 -7.40
N SER A 300 -1.09 2.97 -6.95
CA SER A 300 -0.12 4.00 -7.29
C SER A 300 0.08 4.95 -6.12
N THR A 301 1.26 5.55 -6.05
CA THR A 301 1.61 6.48 -4.98
C THR A 301 2.20 7.73 -5.59
N ILE A 302 1.74 8.89 -5.16
CA ILE A 302 2.30 10.19 -5.52
C ILE A 302 2.80 10.89 -4.28
N GLU A 303 3.90 11.63 -4.44
CA GLU A 303 4.51 12.39 -3.36
C GLU A 303 4.70 13.84 -3.75
N LYS A 304 4.59 14.72 -2.77
CA LYS A 304 4.92 16.13 -2.90
C LYS A 304 5.71 16.61 -1.71
N THR A 305 6.94 17.00 -1.97
CA THR A 305 7.81 17.61 -0.97
C THR A 305 7.54 19.10 -0.87
N GLN A 306 7.49 19.60 0.35
CA GLN A 306 7.23 20.99 0.67
C GLN A 306 8.10 21.45 1.84
N SER A 307 8.30 22.75 1.93
CA SER A 307 8.90 23.36 3.12
C SER A 307 7.80 23.79 4.09
N LEU A 308 8.09 23.70 5.40
CA LEU A 308 7.23 24.34 6.39
C LEU A 308 7.13 25.85 6.14
N SER A 309 5.97 26.43 6.41
CA SER A 309 5.79 27.87 6.35
C SER A 309 6.72 28.60 7.32
N ALA A 310 6.99 29.86 7.04
CA ALA A 310 7.76 30.73 7.94
C ALA A 310 7.12 30.78 9.34
N THR A 311 5.79 30.78 9.43
CA THR A 311 5.06 30.77 10.71
C THR A 311 5.29 29.47 11.47
N ALA A 312 5.09 28.31 10.82
CA ALA A 312 5.32 27.02 11.48
C ALA A 312 6.78 26.82 11.91
N ARG A 313 7.75 27.27 11.10
CA ARG A 313 9.17 27.27 11.48
C ARG A 313 9.42 28.15 12.68
N ARG A 314 8.90 29.39 12.70
CA ARG A 314 9.04 30.29 13.84
C ARG A 314 8.48 29.68 15.12
N ASP A 315 7.34 29.02 15.05
CA ASP A 315 6.71 28.37 16.19
C ASP A 315 7.55 27.18 16.70
N LEU A 316 8.19 26.41 15.79
CA LEU A 316 9.16 25.37 16.15
C LEU A 316 10.41 25.98 16.84
N TYR A 317 10.98 27.04 16.28
CA TYR A 317 12.14 27.70 16.82
C TYR A 317 11.84 28.36 18.18
N GLY A 318 10.61 28.80 18.41
CA GLY A 318 10.12 29.31 19.69
C GLY A 318 10.01 28.26 20.79
N LYS A 319 10.08 26.98 20.46
CA LYS A 319 10.16 25.86 21.41
C LYS A 319 11.63 25.61 21.79
N GLU A 320 12.21 26.52 22.61
CA GLU A 320 13.64 26.46 22.99
C GLU A 320 14.08 25.06 23.47
N SER A 321 13.21 24.37 24.24
CA SER A 321 13.46 23.02 24.76
C SER A 321 13.63 21.96 23.68
N TRP A 322 13.19 22.23 22.45
CA TRP A 322 13.30 21.26 21.34
C TRP A 322 14.56 21.47 20.51
N GLY A 323 15.33 22.52 20.74
CA GLY A 323 16.62 22.76 20.11
C GLY A 323 16.59 22.97 18.59
N PHE A 324 15.43 23.27 17.99
CA PHE A 324 15.37 23.64 16.58
C PHE A 324 16.01 25.01 16.35
N LYS A 325 16.90 25.06 15.35
CA LYS A 325 17.60 26.29 14.95
C LYS A 325 17.46 26.51 13.44
N GLN A 326 17.59 27.75 13.06
CA GLN A 326 17.75 28.15 11.66
C GLN A 326 19.17 27.79 11.21
N GLU A 327 19.31 27.19 10.03
CA GLU A 327 20.62 27.01 9.38
C GLU A 327 21.23 28.34 8.96
#